data_37d9ec2cea9362ffe54851fd8625cf61
#
_entry.id   37d9ec2cea9362ffe54851fd8625cf61
#
_cell.length_a   1.000
_cell.length_b   1.000
_cell.length_c   1.000
_cell.angle_alpha   90.00
_cell.angle_beta   90.00
_cell.angle_gamma   90.00
#
_symmetry.space_group_name_H-M   'P 1'
#
loop_
_entity.id
_entity.type
_entity.pdbx_description
1 polymer ?
#
loop_
_entity_poly.entity_id
_entity_poly.type
_entity_poly.pdbx_seq_one_letter_code
_entity_poly.pdbx_strand_id
1 'polypeptide(L)'
;MSVIAPAIDANPLREGLEQERVPDASCLVIFGASGDLTQRKLIPALYSLAHDGLLPAGQTIIGYARPDYTDDAFRMAMREACDKFARVRPVDEAVWENFAKGLFFVRGEFGEHQGILRLKEKLEECDRTRGTGGRRIYYLAVPPNFFPVVSEFLGREKMVNDPEQGGPFTRVIIEKPFGHDLASAKELNRVAVSTFRERQVFRIDHYLGKETVQNLLALRFGNALFEPLWNAAHIDHVQITVAERLGL
;
A
#
# COMPACT_ATOMS: atom_id res chain seq x y z
N MET A 1 1.78 -26.35 16.31
CA MET A 1 0.35 -26.65 16.17
C MET A 1 -0.17 -25.84 15.00
N SER A 2 -0.57 -26.51 13.94
CA SER A 2 -1.12 -25.88 12.74
C SER A 2 -2.52 -25.36 13.05
N VAL A 3 -2.74 -24.08 12.94
CA VAL A 3 -4.08 -23.48 13.02
C VAL A 3 -4.78 -23.80 11.72
N ILE A 4 -5.70 -24.77 11.78
CA ILE A 4 -6.59 -25.10 10.67
C ILE A 4 -7.55 -23.92 10.52
N ALA A 5 -7.45 -23.20 9.40
CA ALA A 5 -8.46 -22.22 9.03
C ALA A 5 -9.84 -22.91 8.95
N PRO A 6 -10.93 -22.27 9.41
CA PRO A 6 -12.25 -22.87 9.33
C PRO A 6 -12.59 -23.18 7.87
N ALA A 7 -13.04 -24.40 7.60
CA ALA A 7 -13.51 -24.81 6.29
C ALA A 7 -14.66 -23.88 5.88
N ILE A 8 -14.40 -23.03 4.88
CA ILE A 8 -15.46 -22.23 4.24
C ILE A 8 -16.37 -23.24 3.53
N ASP A 9 -17.64 -23.25 3.91
CA ASP A 9 -18.66 -24.06 3.29
C ASP A 9 -18.54 -24.00 1.75
N ALA A 10 -18.31 -25.15 1.15
CA ALA A 10 -18.14 -25.27 -0.29
C ALA A 10 -19.47 -24.92 -0.98
N ASN A 11 -19.68 -23.67 -1.28
CA ASN A 11 -20.79 -23.21 -2.09
C ASN A 11 -20.43 -23.48 -3.58
N PRO A 12 -21.15 -24.40 -4.27
CA PRO A 12 -20.87 -24.73 -5.67
C PRO A 12 -20.93 -23.53 -6.62
N LEU A 13 -21.64 -22.45 -6.23
CA LEU A 13 -21.71 -21.20 -7.00
C LEU A 13 -20.44 -20.34 -6.88
N ARG A 14 -19.50 -20.74 -6.02
CA ARG A 14 -18.18 -20.11 -5.88
C ARG A 14 -17.07 -20.88 -6.62
N GLU A 15 -17.40 -21.98 -7.26
CA GLU A 15 -16.46 -22.72 -8.11
C GLU A 15 -16.09 -21.84 -9.31
N GLY A 16 -14.80 -21.42 -9.36
CA GLY A 16 -14.30 -20.52 -10.41
C GLY A 16 -14.27 -19.03 -10.04
N LEU A 17 -14.82 -18.62 -8.90
CA LEU A 17 -14.51 -17.30 -8.36
C LEU A 17 -13.10 -17.31 -7.80
N GLU A 18 -12.27 -16.34 -8.21
CA GLU A 18 -10.93 -16.19 -7.65
C GLU A 18 -11.04 -16.06 -6.13
N GLN A 19 -10.57 -17.06 -5.41
CA GLN A 19 -10.38 -16.92 -3.96
C GLN A 19 -9.35 -15.81 -3.77
N GLU A 20 -9.61 -14.90 -2.83
CA GLU A 20 -8.65 -13.88 -2.43
C GLU A 20 -7.33 -14.58 -2.08
N ARG A 21 -6.34 -14.42 -2.95
CA ARG A 21 -5.05 -15.07 -2.77
C ARG A 21 -4.22 -14.25 -1.80
N VAL A 22 -3.84 -14.87 -0.69
CA VAL A 22 -2.83 -14.29 0.20
C VAL A 22 -1.51 -14.18 -0.59
N PRO A 23 -0.94 -12.99 -0.74
CA PRO A 23 0.29 -12.80 -1.49
C PRO A 23 1.51 -13.38 -0.76
N ASP A 24 2.64 -13.48 -1.46
CA ASP A 24 3.91 -13.80 -0.82
C ASP A 24 4.34 -12.70 0.17
N ALA A 25 4.99 -13.12 1.26
CA ALA A 25 5.57 -12.20 2.24
C ALA A 25 6.54 -11.21 1.57
N SER A 26 6.43 -9.95 1.92
CA SER A 26 7.22 -8.86 1.35
C SER A 26 7.55 -7.80 2.42
N CYS A 27 8.49 -6.91 2.14
CA CYS A 27 8.69 -5.69 2.92
C CYS A 27 7.90 -4.54 2.31
N LEU A 28 6.92 -4.03 3.05
CA LEU A 28 6.26 -2.76 2.77
C LEU A 28 6.99 -1.63 3.52
N VAL A 29 7.66 -0.76 2.80
CA VAL A 29 8.30 0.44 3.37
C VAL A 29 7.35 1.62 3.21
N ILE A 30 6.99 2.28 4.29
CA ILE A 30 6.16 3.49 4.28
C ILE A 30 7.06 4.70 4.53
N PHE A 31 7.35 5.45 3.48
CA PHE A 31 8.00 6.74 3.61
C PHE A 31 7.01 7.77 4.14
N GLY A 32 7.37 8.48 5.21
CA GLY A 32 6.42 9.36 5.90
C GLY A 32 5.60 8.66 6.99
N ALA A 33 6.17 7.62 7.60
CA ALA A 33 5.48 6.75 8.55
C ALA A 33 4.97 7.44 9.83
N SER A 34 5.48 8.62 10.19
CA SER A 34 4.97 9.43 11.29
C SER A 34 3.79 10.34 10.91
N GLY A 35 3.42 10.37 9.62
CA GLY A 35 2.39 11.25 9.10
C GLY A 35 0.95 10.75 9.37
N ASP A 36 0.01 11.66 9.19
CA ASP A 36 -1.42 11.44 9.42
C ASP A 36 -2.00 10.30 8.57
N LEU A 37 -1.60 10.20 7.29
CA LEU A 37 -2.04 9.14 6.39
C LEU A 37 -1.67 7.75 6.92
N THR A 38 -0.44 7.57 7.40
CA THR A 38 0.02 6.29 7.97
C THR A 38 -0.79 5.92 9.20
N GLN A 39 -0.96 6.87 10.13
CA GLN A 39 -1.65 6.62 11.38
C GLN A 39 -3.15 6.42 11.20
N ARG A 40 -3.81 7.23 10.38
CA ARG A 40 -5.27 7.20 10.26
C ARG A 40 -5.80 6.23 9.21
N LYS A 41 -4.97 5.84 8.25
CA LYS A 41 -5.42 5.03 7.11
C LYS A 41 -4.58 3.78 6.88
N LEU A 42 -3.25 3.92 6.66
CA LEU A 42 -2.47 2.80 6.16
C LEU A 42 -2.32 1.68 7.20
N ILE A 43 -1.85 1.99 8.40
CA ILE A 43 -1.66 0.96 9.43
C ILE A 43 -2.99 0.37 9.91
N PRO A 44 -4.06 1.17 10.15
CA PRO A 44 -5.38 0.61 10.44
C PRO A 44 -5.95 -0.29 9.34
N ALA A 45 -5.71 0.03 8.07
CA ALA A 45 -6.14 -0.81 6.95
C ALA A 45 -5.34 -2.12 6.88
N LEU A 46 -4.01 -2.05 7.07
CA LEU A 46 -3.14 -3.22 7.11
C LEU A 46 -3.47 -4.14 8.30
N TYR A 47 -3.79 -3.56 9.46
CA TYR A 47 -4.30 -4.34 10.60
C TYR A 47 -5.63 -5.04 10.25
N SER A 48 -6.55 -4.36 9.58
CA SER A 48 -7.83 -4.97 9.17
C SER A 48 -7.59 -6.13 8.20
N LEU A 49 -6.65 -6.01 7.25
CA LEU A 49 -6.24 -7.13 6.38
C LEU A 49 -5.61 -8.28 7.16
N ALA A 50 -4.82 -7.99 8.20
CA ALA A 50 -4.27 -9.02 9.08
C ALA A 50 -5.37 -9.76 9.86
N HIS A 51 -6.35 -9.01 10.37
CA HIS A 51 -7.51 -9.56 11.07
C HIS A 51 -8.33 -10.49 10.16
N ASP A 52 -8.52 -10.09 8.91
CA ASP A 52 -9.28 -10.86 7.91
C ASP A 52 -8.47 -12.02 7.29
N GLY A 53 -7.21 -12.24 7.75
CA GLY A 53 -6.34 -13.32 7.26
C GLY A 53 -5.78 -13.09 5.84
N LEU A 54 -5.84 -11.86 5.34
CA LEU A 54 -5.43 -11.48 3.99
C LEU A 54 -3.96 -11.03 3.89
N LEU A 55 -3.26 -10.88 5.02
CA LEU A 55 -1.82 -10.64 5.02
C LEU A 55 -1.05 -11.95 5.22
N PRO A 56 0.05 -12.16 4.46
CA PRO A 56 0.87 -13.36 4.61
C PRO A 56 1.60 -13.40 5.95
N ALA A 57 1.80 -14.60 6.47
CA ALA A 57 2.72 -14.80 7.58
C ALA A 57 4.12 -14.31 7.16
N GLY A 58 4.77 -13.50 7.99
CA GLY A 58 6.06 -12.89 7.64
C GLY A 58 5.97 -11.57 6.90
N GLN A 59 4.76 -11.05 6.59
CA GLN A 59 4.63 -9.67 6.10
C GLN A 59 5.36 -8.72 7.04
N THR A 60 6.16 -7.85 6.45
CA THR A 60 6.97 -6.89 7.18
C THR A 60 6.61 -5.47 6.74
N ILE A 61 6.46 -4.59 7.70
CA ILE A 61 6.15 -3.18 7.49
C ILE A 61 7.23 -2.36 8.16
N ILE A 62 7.94 -1.54 7.38
CA ILE A 62 9.00 -0.68 7.88
C ILE A 62 8.55 0.77 7.75
N GLY A 63 8.33 1.43 8.86
CA GLY A 63 8.12 2.88 8.89
C GLY A 63 9.46 3.60 8.69
N TYR A 64 9.50 4.56 7.75
CA TYR A 64 10.66 5.43 7.52
C TYR A 64 10.26 6.89 7.72
N ALA A 65 10.82 7.56 8.72
CA ALA A 65 10.53 8.95 9.02
C ALA A 65 11.61 9.59 9.94
N ARG A 66 11.49 10.91 10.15
CA ARG A 66 12.44 11.71 10.95
C ARG A 66 12.43 11.45 12.47
N PRO A 67 11.28 11.19 13.15
CA PRO A 67 11.26 10.97 14.58
C PRO A 67 12.22 9.85 15.01
N ASP A 68 12.73 9.94 16.23
CA ASP A 68 13.61 8.94 16.80
C ASP A 68 12.77 7.89 17.57
N TYR A 69 12.06 7.06 16.81
CA TYR A 69 11.31 5.95 17.39
C TYR A 69 12.18 4.70 17.47
N THR A 70 12.06 3.99 18.58
CA THR A 70 12.39 2.57 18.61
C THR A 70 11.26 1.77 17.93
N ASP A 71 11.52 0.51 17.59
CA ASP A 71 10.48 -0.38 17.06
C ASP A 71 9.27 -0.46 18.02
N ASP A 72 9.52 -0.51 19.33
CA ASP A 72 8.46 -0.59 20.34
C ASP A 72 7.67 0.72 20.45
N ALA A 73 8.35 1.87 20.42
CA ALA A 73 7.65 3.16 20.42
C ALA A 73 6.77 3.31 19.15
N PHE A 74 7.26 2.86 18.01
CA PHE A 74 6.48 2.84 16.79
C PHE A 74 5.27 1.90 16.89
N ARG A 75 5.45 0.68 17.40
CA ARG A 75 4.35 -0.27 17.66
C ARG A 75 3.28 0.30 18.56
N MET A 76 3.68 0.95 19.68
CA MET A 76 2.74 1.61 20.58
C MET A 76 1.93 2.70 19.88
N ALA A 77 2.58 3.59 19.15
CA ALA A 77 1.91 4.64 18.40
C ALA A 77 0.93 4.08 17.36
N MET A 78 1.32 3.00 16.67
CA MET A 78 0.46 2.34 15.68
C MET A 78 -0.69 1.56 16.30
N ARG A 79 -0.50 1.03 17.55
CA ARG A 79 -1.60 0.43 18.31
C ARG A 79 -2.67 1.46 18.63
N GLU A 80 -2.28 2.59 19.19
CA GLU A 80 -3.21 3.70 19.46
C GLU A 80 -3.95 4.17 18.20
N ALA A 81 -3.25 4.19 17.05
CA ALA A 81 -3.85 4.52 15.78
C ALA A 81 -4.91 3.48 15.36
N CYS A 82 -4.64 2.19 15.53
CA CYS A 82 -5.61 1.13 15.25
C CYS A 82 -6.83 1.19 16.18
N ASP A 83 -6.63 1.43 17.49
CA ASP A 83 -7.72 1.59 18.44
C ASP A 83 -8.68 2.73 18.05
N LYS A 84 -8.14 3.80 17.46
CA LYS A 84 -8.92 4.98 17.03
C LYS A 84 -9.55 4.82 15.65
N PHE A 85 -8.86 4.22 14.70
CA PHE A 85 -9.19 4.33 13.27
C PHE A 85 -9.37 3.00 12.54
N ALA A 86 -9.08 1.84 13.14
CA ALA A 86 -9.29 0.56 12.46
C ALA A 86 -10.80 0.33 12.18
N ARG A 87 -11.07 -0.37 11.08
CA ARG A 87 -12.42 -0.78 10.71
C ARG A 87 -12.99 -1.78 11.73
N VAL A 88 -12.15 -2.71 12.18
CA VAL A 88 -12.49 -3.71 13.19
C VAL A 88 -12.05 -3.20 14.54
N ARG A 89 -13.01 -2.98 15.43
CA ARG A 89 -12.80 -2.50 16.80
C ARG A 89 -13.74 -3.20 17.77
N PRO A 90 -13.34 -3.51 19.00
CA PRO A 90 -12.00 -3.27 19.57
C PRO A 90 -10.90 -4.05 18.84
N VAL A 91 -9.64 -3.61 18.95
CA VAL A 91 -8.49 -4.32 18.39
C VAL A 91 -8.35 -5.66 19.11
N ASP A 92 -8.31 -6.76 18.35
CA ASP A 92 -8.04 -8.10 18.87
C ASP A 92 -6.57 -8.23 19.26
N GLU A 93 -6.30 -8.60 20.52
CA GLU A 93 -4.95 -8.67 21.07
C GLU A 93 -4.09 -9.74 20.39
N ALA A 94 -4.62 -10.92 20.09
CA ALA A 94 -3.85 -11.99 19.47
C ALA A 94 -3.48 -11.65 18.04
N VAL A 95 -4.39 -11.02 17.31
CA VAL A 95 -4.12 -10.51 15.96
C VAL A 95 -3.08 -9.39 16.00
N TRP A 96 -3.23 -8.45 16.95
CA TRP A 96 -2.30 -7.34 17.11
C TRP A 96 -0.88 -7.81 17.44
N GLU A 97 -0.72 -8.71 18.40
CA GLU A 97 0.59 -9.24 18.79
C GLU A 97 1.33 -9.87 17.58
N ASN A 98 0.61 -10.61 16.74
CA ASN A 98 1.19 -11.19 15.54
C ASN A 98 1.52 -10.12 14.48
N PHE A 99 0.63 -9.17 14.26
CA PHE A 99 0.82 -8.06 13.32
C PHE A 99 2.00 -7.18 13.76
N ALA A 100 2.08 -6.82 15.04
CA ALA A 100 3.12 -5.97 15.61
C ALA A 100 4.54 -6.56 15.48
N LYS A 101 4.69 -7.90 15.48
CA LYS A 101 5.97 -8.57 15.22
C LYS A 101 6.54 -8.23 13.83
N GLY A 102 5.69 -7.80 12.90
CA GLY A 102 6.07 -7.36 11.56
C GLY A 102 6.35 -5.87 11.44
N LEU A 103 6.13 -5.07 12.50
CA LEU A 103 6.33 -3.63 12.46
C LEU A 103 7.73 -3.24 12.94
N PHE A 104 8.45 -2.51 12.09
CA PHE A 104 9.78 -1.98 12.36
C PHE A 104 9.83 -0.50 12.01
N PHE A 105 10.83 0.21 12.56
CA PHE A 105 11.03 1.62 12.27
C PHE A 105 12.48 1.91 11.92
N VAL A 106 12.68 2.73 10.91
CA VAL A 106 13.99 3.25 10.53
C VAL A 106 13.94 4.76 10.53
N ARG A 107 14.73 5.38 11.39
CA ARG A 107 14.90 6.82 11.38
C ARG A 107 15.68 7.28 10.18
N GLY A 108 15.18 8.31 9.47
CA GLY A 108 15.90 8.97 8.39
C GLY A 108 15.12 10.12 7.79
N GLU A 109 15.85 11.06 7.20
CA GLU A 109 15.28 12.14 6.39
C GLU A 109 15.28 11.74 4.90
N PHE A 110 14.35 12.29 4.13
CA PHE A 110 14.20 11.88 2.72
C PHE A 110 15.40 12.26 1.85
N GLY A 111 16.19 13.26 2.23
CA GLY A 111 17.43 13.65 1.56
C GLY A 111 18.71 13.11 2.22
N GLU A 112 18.61 12.29 3.25
CA GLU A 112 19.74 11.78 4.03
C GLU A 112 20.20 10.42 3.52
N HIS A 113 21.40 10.35 2.94
CA HIS A 113 21.96 9.09 2.43
C HIS A 113 22.12 8.03 3.53
N GLN A 114 22.56 8.42 4.73
CA GLN A 114 22.75 7.49 5.85
C GLN A 114 21.44 6.84 6.29
N GLY A 115 20.31 7.57 6.23
CA GLY A 115 19.00 7.00 6.50
C GLY A 115 18.62 5.90 5.53
N ILE A 116 18.93 6.10 4.25
CA ILE A 116 18.67 5.08 3.21
C ILE A 116 19.58 3.84 3.40
N LEU A 117 20.83 4.01 3.82
CA LEU A 117 21.69 2.88 4.14
C LEU A 117 21.16 2.07 5.32
N ARG A 118 20.71 2.74 6.41
CA ARG A 118 20.03 2.06 7.53
C ARG A 118 18.78 1.29 7.07
N LEU A 119 18.01 1.88 6.17
CA LEU A 119 16.83 1.21 5.59
C LEU A 119 17.26 -0.04 4.80
N LYS A 120 18.30 0.04 4.01
CA LYS A 120 18.84 -1.09 3.23
C LYS A 120 19.26 -2.23 4.15
N GLU A 121 20.03 -1.95 5.19
CA GLU A 121 20.45 -2.92 6.20
C GLU A 121 19.23 -3.60 6.88
N LYS A 122 18.22 -2.81 7.25
CA LYS A 122 16.98 -3.35 7.86
C LYS A 122 16.21 -4.24 6.88
N LEU A 123 16.16 -3.88 5.61
CA LEU A 123 15.53 -4.69 4.57
C LEU A 123 16.26 -6.04 4.39
N GLU A 124 17.58 -6.04 4.36
CA GLU A 124 18.40 -7.25 4.26
C GLU A 124 18.26 -8.13 5.52
N GLU A 125 18.17 -7.53 6.70
CA GLU A 125 17.84 -8.25 7.94
C GLU A 125 16.48 -8.94 7.84
N CYS A 126 15.45 -8.24 7.36
CA CYS A 126 14.11 -8.79 7.19
C CYS A 126 14.07 -9.92 6.16
N ASP A 127 14.87 -9.85 5.10
CA ASP A 127 14.98 -10.96 4.14
C ASP A 127 15.46 -12.25 4.81
N ARG A 128 16.45 -12.14 5.69
CA ARG A 128 17.01 -13.30 6.40
C ARG A 128 16.11 -13.83 7.50
N THR A 129 15.45 -12.93 8.24
CA THR A 129 14.73 -13.30 9.48
C THR A 129 13.24 -13.53 9.27
N ARG A 130 12.64 -12.95 8.23
CA ARG A 130 11.20 -12.99 8.00
C ARG A 130 10.79 -13.60 6.65
N GLY A 131 11.76 -14.01 5.83
CA GLY A 131 11.49 -14.70 4.57
C GLY A 131 10.90 -13.81 3.48
N THR A 132 11.14 -12.49 3.52
CA THR A 132 10.62 -11.54 2.52
C THR A 132 11.29 -11.69 1.16
N GLY A 133 12.48 -12.32 1.12
CA GLY A 133 13.13 -12.79 -0.10
C GLY A 133 13.42 -11.69 -1.13
N GLY A 134 13.70 -10.47 -0.69
CA GLY A 134 13.98 -9.35 -1.58
C GLY A 134 12.73 -8.69 -2.19
N ARG A 135 11.53 -9.15 -1.89
CA ARG A 135 10.28 -8.54 -2.37
C ARG A 135 10.01 -7.22 -1.65
N ARG A 136 9.81 -6.15 -2.42
CA ARG A 136 9.71 -4.77 -1.90
C ARG A 136 8.45 -4.07 -2.42
N ILE A 137 7.78 -3.38 -1.52
CA ILE A 137 6.74 -2.40 -1.84
C ILE A 137 7.13 -1.09 -1.15
N TYR A 138 7.35 -0.04 -1.93
CA TYR A 138 7.64 1.31 -1.43
C TYR A 138 6.38 2.14 -1.49
N TYR A 139 5.86 2.55 -0.36
CA TYR A 139 4.70 3.43 -0.28
C TYR A 139 5.16 4.86 0.02
N LEU A 140 4.94 5.77 -0.91
CA LEU A 140 5.34 7.17 -0.78
C LEU A 140 4.22 8.00 -0.15
N ALA A 141 4.08 7.91 1.18
CA ALA A 141 3.17 8.74 1.98
C ALA A 141 3.84 10.08 2.33
N VAL A 142 4.42 10.73 1.34
CA VAL A 142 5.20 11.96 1.44
C VAL A 142 4.68 13.03 0.50
N PRO A 143 4.91 14.33 0.79
CA PRO A 143 4.62 15.39 -0.18
C PRO A 143 5.30 15.14 -1.53
N PRO A 144 4.67 15.51 -2.66
CA PRO A 144 5.16 15.19 -4.01
C PRO A 144 6.58 15.65 -4.32
N ASN A 145 7.04 16.73 -3.69
CA ASN A 145 8.41 17.26 -3.86
C ASN A 145 9.51 16.32 -3.34
N PHE A 146 9.19 15.35 -2.48
CA PHE A 146 10.16 14.38 -2.00
C PHE A 146 10.23 13.10 -2.85
N PHE A 147 9.26 12.91 -3.74
CA PHE A 147 9.25 11.74 -4.62
C PHE A 147 10.52 11.58 -5.46
N PRO A 148 11.05 12.63 -6.14
CA PRO A 148 12.28 12.54 -6.91
C PRO A 148 13.46 12.08 -6.06
N VAL A 149 13.63 12.69 -4.89
CA VAL A 149 14.75 12.42 -3.98
C VAL A 149 14.74 10.97 -3.49
N VAL A 150 13.58 10.49 -3.04
CA VAL A 150 13.44 9.09 -2.59
C VAL A 150 13.71 8.12 -3.74
N SER A 151 13.16 8.38 -4.92
CA SER A 151 13.35 7.52 -6.09
C SER A 151 14.81 7.44 -6.52
N GLU A 152 15.51 8.58 -6.55
CA GLU A 152 16.93 8.64 -6.88
C GLU A 152 17.79 7.80 -5.91
N PHE A 153 17.56 7.94 -4.59
CA PHE A 153 18.27 7.15 -3.60
C PHE A 153 18.00 5.65 -3.74
N LEU A 154 16.74 5.26 -3.93
CA LEU A 154 16.39 3.86 -4.13
C LEU A 154 17.10 3.26 -5.37
N GLY A 155 17.16 4.02 -6.46
CA GLY A 155 17.86 3.61 -7.66
C GLY A 155 19.38 3.52 -7.46
N ARG A 156 20.00 4.56 -6.88
CA ARG A 156 21.45 4.64 -6.63
C ARG A 156 21.95 3.52 -5.71
N GLU A 157 21.19 3.21 -4.67
CA GLU A 157 21.55 2.16 -3.71
C GLU A 157 21.14 0.76 -4.17
N LYS A 158 20.68 0.61 -5.41
CA LYS A 158 20.26 -0.68 -6.01
C LYS A 158 19.20 -1.39 -5.18
N MET A 159 18.24 -0.64 -4.66
CA MET A 159 17.13 -1.16 -3.85
C MET A 159 15.89 -1.45 -4.72
N VAL A 160 15.99 -1.26 -6.02
CA VAL A 160 14.94 -1.53 -7.01
C VAL A 160 15.39 -2.69 -7.89
N ASN A 161 14.67 -3.80 -7.83
CA ASN A 161 14.94 -4.95 -8.69
C ASN A 161 14.32 -4.71 -10.07
N ASP A 162 15.06 -5.04 -11.13
CA ASP A 162 14.51 -5.04 -12.49
C ASP A 162 13.72 -6.35 -12.71
N PRO A 163 12.41 -6.26 -12.96
CA PRO A 163 11.58 -7.44 -13.12
C PRO A 163 11.89 -8.25 -14.40
N GLU A 164 12.65 -7.70 -15.35
CA GLU A 164 13.07 -8.39 -16.57
C GLU A 164 14.27 -9.30 -16.35
N GLN A 165 15.02 -9.07 -15.28
CA GLN A 165 16.20 -9.89 -14.93
C GLN A 165 15.84 -11.15 -14.12
N GLY A 166 14.55 -11.35 -13.85
CA GLY A 166 14.09 -12.38 -12.92
C GLY A 166 14.42 -12.02 -11.46
N GLY A 167 13.77 -12.62 -10.52
CA GLY A 167 13.99 -12.35 -9.09
C GLY A 167 12.81 -11.68 -8.41
N PRO A 168 13.01 -11.19 -7.18
CA PRO A 168 11.93 -10.64 -6.38
C PRO A 168 11.40 -9.32 -6.97
N PHE A 169 10.09 -9.11 -6.84
CA PHE A 169 9.48 -7.88 -7.32
C PHE A 169 9.85 -6.66 -6.48
N THR A 170 9.91 -5.51 -7.13
CA THR A 170 9.83 -4.19 -6.52
C THR A 170 8.63 -3.45 -7.09
N ARG A 171 7.84 -2.82 -6.22
CA ARG A 171 6.70 -1.98 -6.59
C ARG A 171 6.77 -0.67 -5.84
N VAL A 172 6.30 0.41 -6.46
CA VAL A 172 6.16 1.71 -5.81
C VAL A 172 4.71 2.18 -5.90
N ILE A 173 4.20 2.64 -4.77
CA ILE A 173 2.85 3.19 -4.63
C ILE A 173 2.98 4.68 -4.41
N ILE A 174 2.26 5.47 -5.22
CA ILE A 174 2.32 6.92 -5.25
C ILE A 174 0.90 7.46 -5.06
N GLU A 175 0.73 8.35 -4.09
CA GLU A 175 -0.53 9.03 -3.81
C GLU A 175 -0.78 10.25 -4.69
N LYS A 176 -2.01 10.69 -4.79
CA LYS A 176 -2.36 12.00 -5.32
C LYS A 176 -1.92 13.13 -4.36
N PRO A 177 -1.61 14.32 -4.91
CA PRO A 177 -1.58 14.68 -6.32
C PRO A 177 -0.31 14.22 -7.04
N PHE A 178 -0.46 13.68 -8.26
CA PHE A 178 0.66 13.34 -9.13
C PHE A 178 1.00 14.55 -10.01
N GLY A 179 1.66 15.54 -9.40
CA GLY A 179 1.81 16.87 -9.96
C GLY A 179 0.60 17.79 -9.68
N HIS A 180 0.78 19.09 -9.86
CA HIS A 180 -0.27 20.11 -9.71
C HIS A 180 -0.75 20.64 -11.07
N ASP A 181 0.02 20.40 -12.12
CA ASP A 181 -0.28 20.69 -13.51
C ASP A 181 0.33 19.65 -14.45
N LEU A 182 0.10 19.81 -15.76
CA LEU A 182 0.62 18.88 -16.76
C LEU A 182 2.16 18.85 -16.81
N ALA A 183 2.83 19.98 -16.59
CA ALA A 183 4.29 20.05 -16.65
C ALA A 183 4.91 19.29 -15.48
N SER A 184 4.46 19.56 -14.26
CA SER A 184 4.92 18.86 -13.06
C SER A 184 4.55 17.37 -13.07
N ALA A 185 3.39 16.99 -13.60
CA ALA A 185 3.01 15.59 -13.78
C ALA A 185 3.94 14.84 -14.75
N LYS A 186 4.31 15.48 -15.88
CA LYS A 186 5.28 14.92 -16.83
C LYS A 186 6.67 14.75 -16.19
N GLU A 187 7.11 15.74 -15.40
CA GLU A 187 8.40 15.65 -14.71
C GLU A 187 8.40 14.53 -13.67
N LEU A 188 7.37 14.43 -12.83
CA LEU A 188 7.26 13.32 -11.88
C LEU A 188 7.22 11.97 -12.58
N ASN A 189 6.52 11.88 -13.73
CA ASN A 189 6.52 10.66 -14.53
C ASN A 189 7.91 10.33 -15.07
N ARG A 190 8.64 11.33 -15.56
CA ARG A 190 10.02 11.15 -16.04
C ARG A 190 10.93 10.60 -14.94
N VAL A 191 10.82 11.14 -13.72
CA VAL A 191 11.56 10.65 -12.55
C VAL A 191 11.14 9.22 -12.20
N ALA A 192 9.83 8.92 -12.20
CA ALA A 192 9.35 7.59 -11.91
C ALA A 192 9.97 6.55 -12.85
N VAL A 193 9.87 6.78 -14.16
CA VAL A 193 10.34 5.81 -15.16
C VAL A 193 11.87 5.77 -15.33
N SER A 194 12.60 6.74 -14.77
CA SER A 194 14.08 6.66 -14.71
C SER A 194 14.58 5.66 -13.67
N THR A 195 13.79 5.38 -12.64
CA THR A 195 14.16 4.48 -11.54
C THR A 195 13.38 3.16 -11.59
N PHE A 196 12.09 3.23 -11.96
CA PHE A 196 11.18 2.08 -11.98
C PHE A 196 10.69 1.81 -13.40
N ARG A 197 10.43 0.56 -13.75
CA ARG A 197 9.65 0.23 -14.94
C ARG A 197 8.19 0.59 -14.73
N GLU A 198 7.45 0.95 -15.77
CA GLU A 198 6.03 1.36 -15.65
C GLU A 198 5.18 0.32 -14.90
N ARG A 199 5.41 -0.97 -15.14
CA ARG A 199 4.71 -2.06 -14.44
C ARG A 199 5.02 -2.17 -12.93
N GLN A 200 6.00 -1.43 -12.43
CA GLN A 200 6.34 -1.34 -11.01
C GLN A 200 5.67 -0.15 -10.33
N VAL A 201 5.07 0.78 -11.09
CA VAL A 201 4.53 2.05 -10.59
C VAL A 201 3.02 1.96 -10.47
N PHE A 202 2.51 2.12 -9.25
CA PHE A 202 1.10 2.09 -8.91
C PHE A 202 0.67 3.47 -8.41
N ARG A 203 -0.04 4.21 -9.26
CA ARG A 203 -0.62 5.51 -8.92
C ARG A 203 -1.98 5.31 -8.32
N ILE A 204 -2.17 5.73 -7.08
CA ILE A 204 -3.44 5.55 -6.37
C ILE A 204 -4.36 6.74 -6.60
N ASP A 205 -5.60 6.44 -7.02
CA ASP A 205 -6.73 7.34 -6.90
C ASP A 205 -7.77 6.69 -5.97
N HIS A 206 -7.94 7.25 -4.78
CA HIS A 206 -8.84 6.71 -3.77
C HIS A 206 -10.33 6.66 -4.23
N TYR A 207 -10.72 7.47 -5.22
CA TYR A 207 -12.06 7.39 -5.81
C TYR A 207 -12.28 6.06 -6.53
N LEU A 208 -11.28 5.53 -7.21
CA LEU A 208 -11.38 4.23 -7.88
C LEU A 208 -11.47 3.05 -6.89
N GLY A 209 -11.07 3.26 -5.64
CA GLY A 209 -11.22 2.28 -4.56
C GLY A 209 -12.57 2.34 -3.82
N LYS A 210 -13.42 3.36 -4.11
CA LYS A 210 -14.73 3.45 -3.47
C LYS A 210 -15.68 2.40 -4.05
N GLU A 211 -16.34 1.65 -3.18
CA GLU A 211 -17.28 0.58 -3.56
C GLU A 211 -18.35 1.05 -4.53
N THR A 212 -18.90 2.25 -4.30
CA THR A 212 -19.91 2.86 -5.19
C THR A 212 -19.40 3.10 -6.62
N VAL A 213 -18.11 3.45 -6.78
CA VAL A 213 -17.49 3.66 -8.09
C VAL A 213 -17.19 2.31 -8.75
N GLN A 214 -16.69 1.34 -8.00
CA GLN A 214 -16.46 -0.01 -8.52
C GLN A 214 -17.77 -0.69 -8.92
N ASN A 215 -18.84 -0.54 -8.14
CA ASN A 215 -20.17 -1.04 -8.49
C ASN A 215 -20.68 -0.45 -9.80
N LEU A 216 -20.39 0.82 -10.10
CA LEU A 216 -20.76 1.44 -11.36
C LEU A 216 -20.03 0.78 -12.55
N LEU A 217 -18.73 0.49 -12.40
CA LEU A 217 -17.96 -0.23 -13.42
C LEU A 217 -18.50 -1.65 -13.63
N ALA A 218 -18.77 -2.36 -12.52
CA ALA A 218 -19.37 -3.70 -12.58
C ALA A 218 -20.75 -3.68 -13.23
N LEU A 219 -21.62 -2.71 -12.89
CA LEU A 219 -22.92 -2.55 -13.50
C LEU A 219 -22.83 -2.35 -15.03
N ARG A 220 -21.93 -1.47 -15.45
CA ARG A 220 -21.78 -1.12 -16.87
C ARG A 220 -21.13 -2.23 -17.67
N PHE A 221 -19.98 -2.73 -17.24
CA PHE A 221 -19.16 -3.66 -18.02
C PHE A 221 -19.37 -5.13 -17.70
N GLY A 222 -19.91 -5.44 -16.53
CA GLY A 222 -20.27 -6.80 -16.13
C GLY A 222 -21.70 -7.22 -16.55
N ASN A 223 -22.44 -6.33 -17.23
CA ASN A 223 -23.83 -6.56 -17.59
C ASN A 223 -24.09 -6.26 -19.05
N ALA A 224 -24.23 -7.28 -19.87
CA ALA A 224 -24.54 -7.16 -21.29
C ALA A 224 -25.85 -6.42 -21.60
N LEU A 225 -26.78 -6.35 -20.63
CA LEU A 225 -28.04 -5.61 -20.77
C LEU A 225 -27.84 -4.10 -20.62
N PHE A 226 -26.92 -3.65 -19.76
CA PHE A 226 -26.74 -2.24 -19.47
C PHE A 226 -25.67 -1.57 -20.31
N GLU A 227 -24.61 -2.28 -20.68
CA GLU A 227 -23.51 -1.71 -21.45
C GLU A 227 -23.95 -0.97 -22.73
N PRO A 228 -24.86 -1.53 -23.57
CA PRO A 228 -25.34 -0.88 -24.78
C PRO A 228 -26.14 0.40 -24.53
N LEU A 229 -26.67 0.59 -23.32
CA LEU A 229 -27.50 1.76 -22.96
C LEU A 229 -26.65 2.97 -22.51
N TRP A 230 -25.35 2.78 -22.27
CA TRP A 230 -24.46 3.85 -21.81
C TRP A 230 -23.90 4.66 -22.97
N ASN A 231 -24.77 5.35 -23.69
CA ASN A 231 -24.43 6.19 -24.82
C ASN A 231 -25.39 7.38 -24.92
N ALA A 232 -25.07 8.35 -25.76
CA ALA A 232 -25.84 9.59 -25.90
C ALA A 232 -27.25 9.40 -26.47
N ALA A 233 -27.60 8.22 -27.01
CA ALA A 233 -28.99 7.94 -27.48
C ALA A 233 -29.94 7.61 -26.32
N HIS A 234 -29.39 7.13 -25.19
CA HIS A 234 -30.17 6.67 -24.04
C HIS A 234 -29.93 7.46 -22.76
N ILE A 235 -28.80 8.20 -22.66
CA ILE A 235 -28.44 9.01 -21.48
C ILE A 235 -28.46 10.47 -21.85
N ASP A 236 -29.34 11.22 -21.20
CA ASP A 236 -29.47 12.67 -21.42
C ASP A 236 -28.26 13.42 -20.82
N HIS A 237 -27.93 13.14 -19.56
CA HIS A 237 -26.80 13.76 -18.90
C HIS A 237 -26.24 12.89 -17.76
N VAL A 238 -25.01 13.20 -17.34
CA VAL A 238 -24.36 12.61 -16.16
C VAL A 238 -24.10 13.71 -15.15
N GLN A 239 -24.56 13.54 -13.91
CA GLN A 239 -24.29 14.46 -12.81
C GLN A 239 -23.42 13.77 -11.77
N ILE A 240 -22.25 14.39 -11.48
CA ILE A 240 -21.30 13.90 -10.47
C ILE A 240 -21.26 14.92 -9.33
N THR A 241 -21.68 14.48 -8.13
CA THR A 241 -21.62 15.33 -6.93
C THR A 241 -20.54 14.79 -6.00
N VAL A 242 -19.58 15.64 -5.61
CA VAL A 242 -18.58 15.34 -4.60
C VAL A 242 -18.83 16.26 -3.40
N ALA A 243 -19.26 15.66 -2.28
CA ALA A 243 -19.50 16.37 -1.04
C ALA A 243 -18.64 15.72 0.07
N GLU A 244 -17.56 16.39 0.44
CA GLU A 244 -16.67 15.93 1.51
C GLU A 244 -16.64 16.96 2.65
N ARG A 245 -16.55 16.46 3.90
CA ARG A 245 -16.52 17.34 5.10
C ARG A 245 -15.14 17.86 5.44
N LEU A 246 -14.10 17.20 4.90
CA LEU A 246 -12.71 17.61 5.07
C LEU A 246 -12.31 18.42 3.84
N GLY A 247 -11.90 19.68 4.07
CA GLY A 247 -11.29 20.51 3.03
C GLY A 247 -10.00 19.87 2.49
N LEU A 248 -9.67 20.25 1.27
CA LEU A 248 -8.41 19.88 0.60
C LEU A 248 -7.23 20.53 1.29
#